data_6d1af99d5c591d393ae097a1da3663d9
#
_entry.id   6d1af99d5c591d393ae097a1da3663d9
#
_cell.length_a   1.000
_cell.length_b   1.000
_cell.length_c   1.000
_cell.angle_alpha   90.00
_cell.angle_beta   90.00
_cell.angle_gamma   90.00
#
_symmetry.space_group_name_H-M   'P 1'
#
loop_
_entity.id
_entity.type
_entity.pdbx_description
1 polymer ?
#
loop_
_entity_poly.entity_id
_entity_poly.type
_entity_poly.pdbx_seq_one_letter_code
_entity_poly.pdbx_strand_id
1 'polypeptide(L)'
;MSPESLLRKAQALGDDIKEMESIDVLGAYYQAQTKIKTNRRKNMYNQLMRYAAFLTIPLFLSSLVLGYLYFSGTETDEKYAEVVTATGSVIRYELPDHSVVWLNAGSTLRYPTTFKKDNRLVELKGEAYFEVQADKDRPFYVNTPNGLSIYVYGTKFNVAAYEDDNYIETVLEKGKVNVITP
;
A
#
# COMPACT_ATOMS: atom_id res chain seq x y z
N MET A 1 91.40 -33.66 23.98
CA MET A 1 90.48 -32.56 23.68
C MET A 1 91.31 -31.28 23.89
N SER A 2 91.51 -30.52 22.80
CA SER A 2 92.46 -29.38 22.90
C SER A 2 91.74 -28.18 23.57
N PRO A 3 92.43 -27.32 24.29
CA PRO A 3 91.86 -26.14 24.98
C PRO A 3 91.09 -25.19 24.04
N GLU A 4 91.49 -25.14 22.78
CA GLU A 4 90.86 -24.29 21.77
C GLU A 4 89.42 -24.78 21.37
N SER A 5 89.18 -26.09 21.42
CA SER A 5 87.86 -26.66 21.11
C SER A 5 86.81 -26.37 22.20
N LEU A 6 87.27 -26.25 23.45
CA LEU A 6 86.46 -25.88 24.60
C LEU A 6 86.11 -24.39 24.58
N LEU A 7 87.07 -23.55 24.17
CA LEU A 7 86.84 -22.09 24.08
C LEU A 7 85.80 -21.75 22.96
N ARG A 8 85.92 -22.40 21.82
CA ARG A 8 84.91 -22.25 20.72
C ARG A 8 83.50 -22.70 21.11
N LYS A 9 83.40 -23.84 21.84
CA LYS A 9 82.12 -24.30 22.37
C LYS A 9 81.54 -23.33 23.40
N ALA A 10 82.37 -22.76 24.26
CA ALA A 10 81.91 -21.80 25.24
C ALA A 10 81.46 -20.48 24.58
N GLN A 11 82.15 -20.03 23.54
CA GLN A 11 81.73 -18.84 22.77
C GLN A 11 80.40 -19.12 22.02
N ALA A 12 80.26 -20.26 21.34
CA ALA A 12 78.99 -20.62 20.64
C ALA A 12 77.85 -20.70 21.65
N LEU A 13 78.06 -21.26 22.85
CA LEU A 13 77.05 -21.32 23.89
C LEU A 13 76.62 -19.92 24.39
N GLY A 14 77.66 -19.02 24.53
CA GLY A 14 77.39 -17.63 24.91
C GLY A 14 76.63 -16.84 23.89
N ASP A 15 76.83 -17.09 22.59
CA ASP A 15 76.08 -16.48 21.50
C ASP A 15 74.66 -16.99 21.46
N ASP A 16 74.43 -18.31 21.60
CA ASP A 16 73.10 -18.93 21.69
C ASP A 16 72.29 -18.38 22.89
N ILE A 17 73.00 -18.18 24.08
CA ILE A 17 72.34 -17.60 25.26
C ILE A 17 71.92 -16.14 24.99
N LYS A 18 72.74 -15.35 24.34
CA LYS A 18 72.42 -13.97 23.97
C LYS A 18 71.28 -13.90 22.99
N GLU A 19 71.21 -14.81 22.00
CA GLU A 19 70.10 -14.89 21.04
C GLU A 19 68.84 -15.26 21.76
N MET A 20 68.87 -16.21 22.69
CA MET A 20 67.70 -16.59 23.50
C MET A 20 67.22 -15.43 24.41
N GLU A 21 68.17 -14.65 25.00
CA GLU A 21 67.82 -13.50 25.84
C GLU A 21 67.26 -12.32 25.06
N SER A 22 67.53 -12.25 23.75
CA SER A 22 67.01 -11.23 22.87
C SER A 22 65.54 -11.48 22.43
N ILE A 23 65.00 -12.66 22.67
CA ILE A 23 63.65 -13.04 22.27
C ILE A 23 62.62 -12.44 23.25
N ASP A 24 61.93 -11.42 22.81
CA ASP A 24 60.82 -10.83 23.58
C ASP A 24 59.60 -11.76 23.60
N VAL A 25 59.70 -12.78 24.45
CA VAL A 25 58.66 -13.79 24.65
C VAL A 25 57.36 -13.15 25.15
N LEU A 26 57.47 -12.11 26.01
CA LEU A 26 56.30 -11.41 26.52
C LEU A 26 55.60 -10.58 25.45
N GLY A 27 56.36 -9.88 24.61
CA GLY A 27 55.81 -9.15 23.47
C GLY A 27 55.11 -10.05 22.46
N ALA A 28 55.76 -11.19 22.12
CA ALA A 28 55.16 -12.20 21.24
C ALA A 28 53.85 -12.80 21.83
N TYR A 29 53.82 -13.07 23.12
CA TYR A 29 52.64 -13.58 23.82
C TYR A 29 51.47 -12.56 23.79
N TYR A 30 51.75 -11.29 24.11
CA TYR A 30 50.74 -10.23 24.05
C TYR A 30 50.21 -9.99 22.62
N GLN A 31 51.10 -10.01 21.62
CA GLN A 31 50.68 -9.90 20.21
C GLN A 31 49.83 -11.10 19.76
N ALA A 32 50.17 -12.32 20.17
CA ALA A 32 49.40 -13.49 19.88
C ALA A 32 48.00 -13.42 20.52
N GLN A 33 47.90 -13.01 21.80
CA GLN A 33 46.63 -12.85 22.49
C GLN A 33 45.73 -11.79 21.83
N THR A 34 46.31 -10.66 21.42
CA THR A 34 45.53 -9.60 20.74
C THR A 34 45.02 -10.04 19.38
N LYS A 35 45.85 -10.75 18.59
CA LYS A 35 45.43 -11.34 17.31
C LYS A 35 44.31 -12.36 17.46
N ILE A 36 44.37 -13.20 18.48
CA ILE A 36 43.32 -14.21 18.75
C ILE A 36 42.00 -13.51 19.14
N LYS A 37 42.02 -12.50 19.99
CA LYS A 37 40.81 -11.74 20.40
C LYS A 37 40.18 -10.98 19.25
N THR A 38 40.98 -10.36 18.40
CA THR A 38 40.46 -9.60 17.24
C THR A 38 39.85 -10.50 16.15
N ASN A 39 40.50 -11.63 15.87
CA ASN A 39 39.96 -12.58 14.88
C ASN A 39 38.66 -13.26 15.35
N ARG A 40 38.53 -13.56 16.64
CA ARG A 40 37.31 -14.16 17.19
C ARG A 40 36.14 -13.19 17.13
N ARG A 41 36.34 -11.90 17.39
CA ARG A 41 35.30 -10.87 17.26
C ARG A 41 34.86 -10.67 15.78
N LYS A 42 35.83 -10.63 14.87
CA LYS A 42 35.56 -10.45 13.43
C LYS A 42 34.80 -11.63 12.84
N ASN A 43 35.15 -12.86 13.23
CA ASN A 43 34.43 -14.05 12.79
C ASN A 43 33.00 -14.13 13.37
N MET A 44 32.82 -13.75 14.63
CA MET A 44 31.51 -13.74 15.27
C MET A 44 30.59 -12.67 14.62
N TYR A 45 31.13 -11.49 14.32
CA TYR A 45 30.41 -10.43 13.62
C TYR A 45 30.00 -10.87 12.20
N ASN A 46 30.89 -11.48 11.45
CA ASN A 46 30.62 -11.98 10.10
C ASN A 46 29.58 -13.11 10.10
N GLN A 47 29.59 -14.00 11.09
CA GLN A 47 28.55 -15.01 11.27
C GLN A 47 27.21 -14.37 11.61
N LEU A 48 27.17 -13.40 12.56
CA LEU A 48 25.94 -12.68 12.90
C LEU A 48 25.36 -11.94 11.70
N MET A 49 26.20 -11.29 10.89
CA MET A 49 25.77 -10.60 9.66
C MET A 49 25.20 -11.57 8.61
N ARG A 50 25.74 -12.77 8.49
CA ARG A 50 25.19 -13.81 7.59
C ARG A 50 23.79 -14.26 8.04
N TYR A 51 23.61 -14.52 9.34
CA TYR A 51 22.30 -14.91 9.87
C TYR A 51 21.30 -13.75 9.84
N ALA A 52 21.75 -12.52 10.10
CA ALA A 52 20.91 -11.35 9.97
C ALA A 52 20.41 -11.16 8.53
N ALA A 53 21.28 -11.30 7.53
CA ALA A 53 20.88 -11.23 6.11
C ALA A 53 19.89 -12.33 5.72
N PHE A 54 20.07 -13.55 6.25
CA PHE A 54 19.17 -14.68 6.00
C PHE A 54 17.76 -14.45 6.58
N LEU A 55 17.64 -13.72 7.68
CA LEU A 55 16.37 -13.41 8.32
C LEU A 55 15.72 -12.14 7.76
N THR A 56 16.53 -11.13 7.42
CA THR A 56 15.99 -9.84 6.94
C THR A 56 15.40 -9.92 5.54
N ILE A 57 15.98 -10.72 4.65
CA ILE A 57 15.48 -10.86 3.26
C ILE A 57 14.05 -11.45 3.23
N PRO A 58 13.76 -12.62 3.86
CA PRO A 58 12.40 -13.16 3.84
C PRO A 58 11.40 -12.27 4.60
N LEU A 59 11.82 -11.58 5.68
CA LEU A 59 10.98 -10.62 6.40
C LEU A 59 10.63 -9.41 5.53
N PHE A 60 11.59 -8.89 4.78
CA PHE A 60 11.34 -7.80 3.84
C PHE A 60 10.44 -8.23 2.68
N LEU A 61 10.68 -9.42 2.09
CA LEU A 61 9.81 -9.97 1.05
C LEU A 61 8.39 -10.23 1.58
N SER A 62 8.25 -10.79 2.77
CA SER A 62 6.93 -11.01 3.37
C SER A 62 6.19 -9.70 3.66
N SER A 63 6.91 -8.67 4.10
CA SER A 63 6.35 -7.32 4.27
C SER A 63 5.88 -6.70 2.95
N LEU A 64 6.63 -6.88 1.86
CA LEU A 64 6.23 -6.45 0.52
C LEU A 64 4.99 -7.19 0.02
N VAL A 65 4.96 -8.52 0.21
CA VAL A 65 3.80 -9.35 -0.18
C VAL A 65 2.57 -8.98 0.64
N LEU A 66 2.71 -8.85 1.97
CA LEU A 66 1.61 -8.41 2.84
C LEU A 66 1.15 -6.99 2.51
N GLY A 67 2.07 -6.07 2.22
CA GLY A 67 1.76 -4.73 1.75
C GLY A 67 1.00 -4.77 0.42
N TYR A 68 1.48 -5.55 -0.56
CA TYR A 68 0.81 -5.75 -1.84
C TYR A 68 -0.60 -6.33 -1.65
N LEU A 69 -0.77 -7.39 -0.85
CA LEU A 69 -2.07 -7.99 -0.55
C LEU A 69 -3.00 -7.01 0.18
N TYR A 70 -2.47 -6.20 1.09
CA TYR A 70 -3.25 -5.18 1.80
C TYR A 70 -3.71 -4.05 0.87
N PHE A 71 -2.87 -3.61 -0.06
CA PHE A 71 -3.22 -2.59 -1.06
C PHE A 71 -4.00 -3.14 -2.26
N SER A 72 -3.77 -4.39 -2.67
CA SER A 72 -4.49 -5.05 -3.77
C SER A 72 -5.82 -5.67 -3.31
N GLY A 73 -5.97 -5.88 -2.04
CA GLY A 73 -7.12 -6.57 -1.46
C GLY A 73 -8.18 -5.61 -1.01
N THR A 74 -8.92 -5.01 -1.92
CA THR A 74 -10.36 -4.81 -1.74
C THR A 74 -10.96 -4.35 -3.07
N GLU A 75 -10.98 -5.21 -4.06
CA GLU A 75 -12.23 -5.27 -4.81
C GLU A 75 -13.25 -5.89 -3.84
N THR A 76 -13.85 -5.05 -3.00
CA THR A 76 -15.07 -5.42 -2.31
C THR A 76 -16.04 -5.78 -3.42
N ASP A 77 -16.58 -7.00 -3.40
CA ASP A 77 -17.74 -7.39 -4.19
C ASP A 77 -18.80 -6.30 -3.98
N GLU A 78 -18.83 -5.32 -4.90
CA GLU A 78 -19.75 -4.19 -4.79
C GLU A 78 -21.14 -4.76 -4.96
N LYS A 79 -21.85 -4.91 -3.86
CA LYS A 79 -23.24 -5.33 -3.89
C LYS A 79 -24.06 -4.14 -4.36
N TYR A 80 -24.75 -4.34 -5.46
CA TYR A 80 -25.69 -3.36 -6.01
C TYR A 80 -27.11 -3.69 -5.57
N ALA A 81 -27.87 -2.64 -5.30
CA ALA A 81 -29.32 -2.67 -5.17
C ALA A 81 -29.93 -2.01 -6.39
N GLU A 82 -31.11 -2.43 -6.76
CA GLU A 82 -31.87 -1.91 -7.88
C GLU A 82 -33.30 -1.62 -7.42
N VAL A 83 -33.79 -0.41 -7.74
CA VAL A 83 -35.16 0.02 -7.50
C VAL A 83 -35.81 0.25 -8.84
N VAL A 84 -36.93 -0.42 -9.08
CA VAL A 84 -37.69 -0.33 -10.31
C VAL A 84 -39.10 0.20 -10.02
N THR A 85 -39.53 1.18 -10.79
CA THR A 85 -40.89 1.77 -10.66
C THR A 85 -41.82 1.21 -11.71
N ALA A 86 -43.00 0.79 -11.29
CA ALA A 86 -44.04 0.39 -12.23
C ALA A 86 -44.58 1.61 -12.99
N THR A 87 -45.17 1.34 -14.16
CA THR A 87 -45.86 2.35 -14.96
C THR A 87 -46.96 3.05 -14.15
N GLY A 88 -46.94 4.38 -14.12
CA GLY A 88 -47.92 5.21 -13.41
C GLY A 88 -47.63 5.41 -11.90
N SER A 89 -46.50 4.93 -11.41
CA SER A 89 -46.11 5.11 -10.00
C SER A 89 -44.87 5.97 -9.86
N VAL A 90 -44.75 6.70 -8.75
CA VAL A 90 -43.54 7.41 -8.32
C VAL A 90 -43.14 6.88 -6.96
N ILE A 91 -41.90 6.52 -6.81
CA ILE A 91 -41.34 6.02 -5.53
C ILE A 91 -40.35 7.01 -4.98
N ARG A 92 -40.52 7.38 -3.70
CA ARG A 92 -39.52 8.11 -2.93
C ARG A 92 -38.60 7.09 -2.25
N TYR A 93 -37.30 7.22 -2.45
CA TYR A 93 -36.30 6.35 -1.89
C TYR A 93 -35.14 7.14 -1.28
N GLU A 94 -34.60 6.67 -0.14
CA GLU A 94 -33.43 7.25 0.51
C GLU A 94 -32.21 6.38 0.27
N LEU A 95 -31.18 6.96 -0.29
CA LEU A 95 -29.89 6.31 -0.58
C LEU A 95 -29.02 6.17 0.67
N PRO A 96 -27.96 5.33 0.65
CA PRO A 96 -27.07 5.12 1.80
C PRO A 96 -26.32 6.37 2.30
N ASP A 97 -26.24 7.43 1.50
CA ASP A 97 -25.63 8.73 1.85
C ASP A 97 -26.66 9.76 2.34
N HIS A 98 -27.89 9.34 2.60
CA HIS A 98 -29.05 10.18 2.95
C HIS A 98 -29.52 11.13 1.83
N SER A 99 -29.03 10.94 0.59
CA SER A 99 -29.65 11.58 -0.56
C SER A 99 -31.03 10.97 -0.83
N VAL A 100 -31.96 11.80 -1.26
CA VAL A 100 -33.33 11.36 -1.54
C VAL A 100 -33.58 11.40 -3.04
N VAL A 101 -34.21 10.35 -3.54
CA VAL A 101 -34.55 10.21 -4.96
C VAL A 101 -36.04 9.96 -5.10
N TRP A 102 -36.70 10.72 -5.99
CA TRP A 102 -38.05 10.42 -6.47
C TRP A 102 -37.91 9.83 -7.85
N LEU A 103 -38.11 8.53 -7.93
CA LEU A 103 -38.02 7.76 -9.16
C LEU A 103 -39.38 7.75 -9.87
N ASN A 104 -39.42 8.28 -11.09
CA ASN A 104 -40.63 8.41 -11.87
C ASN A 104 -41.08 7.06 -12.48
N ALA A 105 -42.24 7.02 -13.08
CA ALA A 105 -42.85 5.83 -13.68
C ALA A 105 -41.95 5.19 -14.75
N GLY A 106 -41.89 3.85 -14.76
CA GLY A 106 -41.09 3.10 -15.73
C GLY A 106 -39.57 3.33 -15.65
N SER A 107 -39.09 3.77 -14.50
CA SER A 107 -37.66 4.09 -14.30
C SER A 107 -36.98 3.07 -13.43
N THR A 108 -35.65 2.96 -13.59
CA THR A 108 -34.80 2.04 -12.85
C THR A 108 -33.61 2.83 -12.30
N LEU A 109 -33.35 2.69 -11.01
CA LEU A 109 -32.18 3.22 -10.34
C LEU A 109 -31.34 2.09 -9.75
N ARG A 110 -30.09 1.97 -10.20
CA ARG A 110 -29.11 1.02 -9.68
C ARG A 110 -28.02 1.76 -8.92
N TYR A 111 -27.70 1.30 -7.72
CA TYR A 111 -26.71 1.95 -6.85
C TYR A 111 -26.01 0.91 -5.96
N PRO A 112 -24.76 1.14 -5.52
CA PRO A 112 -24.08 0.26 -4.60
C PRO A 112 -24.68 0.36 -3.20
N THR A 113 -24.82 -0.76 -2.49
CA THR A 113 -25.34 -0.78 -1.11
C THR A 113 -24.46 0.04 -0.12
N THR A 114 -23.23 0.32 -0.52
CA THR A 114 -22.31 1.23 0.18
C THR A 114 -21.50 2.00 -0.84
N PHE A 115 -21.55 3.32 -0.78
CA PHE A 115 -20.76 4.17 -1.68
C PHE A 115 -19.25 4.11 -1.37
N LYS A 116 -18.44 4.31 -2.40
CA LYS A 116 -16.97 4.40 -2.28
C LYS A 116 -16.54 5.60 -1.43
N LYS A 117 -15.28 5.59 -1.03
CA LYS A 117 -14.70 6.69 -0.25
C LYS A 117 -14.48 7.96 -1.06
N ASP A 118 -14.35 7.84 -2.37
CA ASP A 118 -13.98 8.90 -3.30
C ASP A 118 -15.14 9.41 -4.16
N ASN A 119 -16.21 8.62 -4.32
CA ASN A 119 -17.38 9.01 -5.12
C ASN A 119 -18.66 8.30 -4.69
N ARG A 120 -19.79 8.81 -5.18
CA ARG A 120 -21.15 8.27 -5.00
C ARG A 120 -21.77 8.10 -6.38
N LEU A 121 -21.69 6.90 -6.95
CA LEU A 121 -22.14 6.62 -8.30
C LEU A 121 -23.47 5.86 -8.30
N VAL A 122 -24.42 6.34 -9.10
CA VAL A 122 -25.68 5.66 -9.40
C VAL A 122 -25.88 5.59 -10.92
N GLU A 123 -26.64 4.60 -11.36
CA GLU A 123 -27.05 4.41 -12.76
C GLU A 123 -28.55 4.61 -12.85
N LEU A 124 -28.96 5.52 -13.72
CA LEU A 124 -30.38 5.86 -13.95
C LEU A 124 -30.80 5.47 -15.36
N LYS A 125 -31.90 4.74 -15.47
CA LYS A 125 -32.66 4.56 -16.70
C LYS A 125 -34.07 5.12 -16.48
N GLY A 126 -34.52 6.04 -17.33
CA GLY A 126 -35.78 6.74 -17.15
C GLY A 126 -35.58 8.08 -16.44
N GLU A 127 -36.51 8.48 -15.59
CA GLU A 127 -36.54 9.80 -14.98
C GLU A 127 -36.50 9.75 -13.45
N ALA A 128 -35.67 10.63 -12.85
CA ALA A 128 -35.61 10.78 -11.42
C ALA A 128 -35.28 12.22 -11.02
N TYR A 129 -35.92 12.68 -9.94
CA TYR A 129 -35.56 13.90 -9.24
C TYR A 129 -34.68 13.54 -8.03
N PHE A 130 -33.58 14.25 -7.89
CA PHE A 130 -32.56 14.03 -6.86
C PHE A 130 -32.45 15.21 -5.91
N GLU A 131 -32.49 14.94 -4.61
CA GLU A 131 -32.00 15.85 -3.56
C GLU A 131 -30.72 15.27 -2.97
N VAL A 132 -29.58 15.68 -3.51
CA VAL A 132 -28.29 15.11 -3.13
C VAL A 132 -27.77 15.78 -1.89
N GLN A 133 -27.40 14.97 -0.89
CA GLN A 133 -26.74 15.45 0.34
C GLN A 133 -25.41 16.11 -0.01
N ALA A 134 -25.18 17.31 0.55
CA ALA A 134 -23.98 18.08 0.28
C ALA A 134 -22.74 17.40 0.84
N ASP A 135 -21.77 17.10 -0.03
CA ASP A 135 -20.47 16.53 0.31
C ASP A 135 -19.44 16.99 -0.74
N LYS A 136 -18.51 17.85 -0.33
CA LYS A 136 -17.51 18.46 -1.23
C LYS A 136 -16.38 17.50 -1.58
N ASP A 137 -16.16 16.49 -0.76
CA ASP A 137 -15.04 15.56 -0.90
C ASP A 137 -15.43 14.35 -1.76
N ARG A 138 -16.74 14.04 -1.85
CA ARG A 138 -17.28 12.90 -2.59
C ARG A 138 -18.37 13.34 -3.56
N PRO A 139 -18.04 13.60 -4.83
CA PRO A 139 -19.03 13.93 -5.86
C PRO A 139 -20.04 12.79 -6.05
N PHE A 140 -21.28 13.18 -6.35
CA PHE A 140 -22.38 12.28 -6.68
C PHE A 140 -22.52 12.22 -8.20
N TYR A 141 -22.43 11.03 -8.77
CA TYR A 141 -22.52 10.78 -10.20
C TYR A 141 -23.82 10.08 -10.56
N VAL A 142 -24.50 10.57 -11.59
CA VAL A 142 -25.63 9.90 -12.24
C VAL A 142 -25.18 9.52 -13.64
N ASN A 143 -25.01 8.22 -13.89
CA ASN A 143 -24.72 7.69 -15.20
C ASN A 143 -26.00 7.31 -15.90
N THR A 144 -26.10 7.61 -17.20
CA THR A 144 -27.25 7.30 -18.06
C THR A 144 -26.87 6.26 -19.12
N PRO A 145 -27.85 5.56 -19.73
CA PRO A 145 -27.58 4.52 -20.72
C PRO A 145 -26.79 4.99 -21.95
N ASN A 146 -26.96 6.25 -22.34
CA ASN A 146 -26.29 6.84 -23.51
C ASN A 146 -24.87 7.35 -23.24
N GLY A 147 -24.26 6.99 -22.08
CA GLY A 147 -22.90 7.33 -21.72
C GLY A 147 -22.72 8.74 -21.15
N LEU A 148 -23.78 9.54 -21.02
CA LEU A 148 -23.73 10.83 -20.37
C LEU A 148 -23.66 10.65 -18.86
N SER A 149 -22.73 11.35 -18.21
CA SER A 149 -22.60 11.39 -16.76
C SER A 149 -22.85 12.79 -16.22
N ILE A 150 -23.67 12.88 -15.21
CA ILE A 150 -23.96 14.13 -14.48
C ILE A 150 -23.30 14.02 -13.11
N TYR A 151 -22.57 15.04 -12.67
CA TYR A 151 -22.02 15.05 -11.33
C TYR A 151 -22.28 16.34 -10.57
N VAL A 152 -22.51 16.18 -9.27
CA VAL A 152 -22.89 17.24 -8.35
C VAL A 152 -22.24 17.04 -6.98
N TYR A 153 -22.21 18.10 -6.17
CA TYR A 153 -21.67 18.07 -4.79
C TYR A 153 -22.72 18.32 -3.69
N GLY A 154 -23.99 18.47 -4.08
CA GLY A 154 -25.08 18.83 -3.16
C GLY A 154 -26.08 19.74 -3.89
N THR A 155 -26.97 19.13 -4.62
CA THR A 155 -27.77 19.78 -5.64
C THR A 155 -29.15 19.16 -5.66
N LYS A 156 -30.17 19.95 -6.00
CA LYS A 156 -31.51 19.48 -6.32
C LYS A 156 -31.73 19.63 -7.81
N PHE A 157 -32.00 18.51 -8.50
CA PHE A 157 -32.12 18.49 -9.96
C PHE A 157 -32.91 17.28 -10.42
N ASN A 158 -33.50 17.40 -11.61
CA ASN A 158 -34.17 16.33 -12.31
C ASN A 158 -33.34 15.83 -13.49
N VAL A 159 -33.37 14.54 -13.77
CA VAL A 159 -32.75 13.92 -14.95
C VAL A 159 -33.81 13.05 -15.62
N ALA A 160 -34.07 13.28 -16.90
CA ALA A 160 -34.88 12.41 -17.75
C ALA A 160 -33.97 11.79 -18.83
N ALA A 161 -33.81 10.48 -18.77
CA ALA A 161 -32.94 9.68 -19.64
C ALA A 161 -33.58 8.34 -19.97
N TYR A 162 -34.75 8.37 -20.57
CA TYR A 162 -35.43 7.16 -21.07
C TYR A 162 -34.68 6.61 -22.29
N GLU A 163 -34.62 5.28 -22.41
CA GLU A 163 -33.89 4.62 -23.51
C GLU A 163 -34.51 4.89 -24.88
N ASP A 164 -35.84 5.12 -24.91
CA ASP A 164 -36.61 5.40 -26.13
C ASP A 164 -36.52 6.87 -26.56
N ASP A 165 -35.99 7.77 -25.72
CA ASP A 165 -35.86 9.16 -26.04
C ASP A 165 -34.56 9.45 -26.79
N ASN A 166 -34.59 10.36 -27.76
CA ASN A 166 -33.42 10.78 -28.52
C ASN A 166 -32.58 11.83 -27.81
N TYR A 167 -32.98 12.27 -26.63
CA TYR A 167 -32.29 13.30 -25.84
C TYR A 167 -32.35 12.97 -24.35
N ILE A 168 -31.41 13.55 -23.62
CA ILE A 168 -31.39 13.56 -22.14
C ILE A 168 -31.66 14.97 -21.67
N GLU A 169 -32.59 15.12 -20.77
CA GLU A 169 -32.94 16.41 -20.19
C GLU A 169 -32.44 16.47 -18.71
N THR A 170 -31.86 17.58 -18.35
CA THR A 170 -31.48 17.85 -16.95
C THR A 170 -31.97 19.23 -16.55
N VAL A 171 -32.80 19.28 -15.52
CA VAL A 171 -33.37 20.53 -14.98
C VAL A 171 -32.78 20.78 -13.59
N LEU A 172 -32.07 21.89 -13.44
CA LEU A 172 -31.47 22.32 -12.18
C LEU A 172 -32.47 23.15 -11.38
N GLU A 173 -32.75 22.73 -10.14
CA GLU A 173 -33.56 23.53 -9.21
C GLU A 173 -32.64 24.36 -8.28
N LYS A 174 -31.65 23.74 -7.68
CA LYS A 174 -30.76 24.42 -6.71
C LYS A 174 -29.37 23.80 -6.71
N GLY A 175 -28.33 24.65 -6.75
CA GLY A 175 -26.93 24.21 -6.65
C GLY A 175 -26.18 24.38 -7.97
N LYS A 176 -25.33 23.38 -8.30
CA LYS A 176 -24.54 23.33 -9.54
C LYS A 176 -24.58 21.93 -10.11
N VAL A 177 -24.78 21.84 -11.41
CA VAL A 177 -24.74 20.59 -12.19
C VAL A 177 -23.59 20.69 -13.19
N ASN A 178 -22.81 19.63 -13.30
CA ASN A 178 -21.79 19.45 -14.32
C ASN A 178 -22.15 18.24 -15.14
N VAL A 179 -21.99 18.35 -16.45
CA VAL A 179 -22.31 17.28 -17.41
C VAL A 179 -21.03 16.86 -18.12
N ILE A 180 -20.78 15.57 -18.17
CA ILE A 180 -19.69 14.95 -18.92
C ILE A 180 -20.31 14.17 -20.06
N THR A 181 -19.96 14.53 -21.27
CA THR A 181 -20.32 13.78 -22.48
C THR A 181 -19.21 12.75 -22.78
N PRO A 182 -19.54 11.60 -23.40
CA PRO A 182 -18.56 10.61 -23.83
C PRO A 182 -17.54 11.12 -24.82
#